data_065437f81f8b02b1fde9c0883dda90f3
#
_entry.id   065437f81f8b02b1fde9c0883dda90f3
#
_cell.length_a   1.000
_cell.length_b   1.000
_cell.length_c   1.000
_cell.angle_alpha   90.00
_cell.angle_beta   90.00
_cell.angle_gamma   90.00
#
_symmetry.space_group_name_H-M   'P 1'
#
loop_
_entity.id
_entity.type
_entity.pdbx_description
1 polymer ?
#
loop_
_entity_poly.entity_id
_entity_poly.type
_entity_poly.pdbx_seq_one_letter_code
_entity_poly.pdbx_strand_id
1 'polypeptide(L)'
;SLLKSSPAINEQIELYKDLATMYRQMPKEIVYLNKMADVASSTSKGHASLYYAWANLSRHYYNIQNRDSLIYWSHKIDSLAAAKNEVPDALFDARGFICQMDLWDGNYELAMNGAISLYNYARDTKSEYGLICCNENLGLIYQEIHRDSDAIVAYREGLDLLQKRGDNPKFEMQYMGNLIESYLRTDHFTEAEELLTRYDEMIQDRERENEEQGTAFPVDRCRALMYVFYADMYVLQDKPKQALETLLKATPIVEKTGDDYTEFCYNFVFAKYYYLIGMYERALNIIDK
;
A
#
# COMPACT_ATOMS: atom_id res chain seq x y z
N SER A 1 13.85 -4.80 -31.52
CA SER A 1 14.12 -5.77 -32.59
C SER A 1 13.51 -7.15 -32.39
N LEU A 2 12.92 -7.44 -31.22
CA LEU A 2 12.21 -8.71 -30.91
C LEU A 2 10.81 -8.82 -31.56
N LEU A 3 10.27 -7.73 -32.10
CA LEU A 3 8.94 -7.69 -32.75
C LEU A 3 9.00 -8.02 -34.29
N LYS A 4 10.11 -8.55 -34.82
CA LYS A 4 10.24 -8.83 -36.24
C LYS A 4 9.71 -10.19 -36.70
N SER A 5 9.45 -11.12 -35.80
CA SER A 5 8.61 -12.31 -36.03
C SER A 5 7.35 -12.12 -35.21
N SER A 6 6.15 -12.19 -35.80
CA SER A 6 4.91 -12.05 -35.04
C SER A 6 4.92 -13.03 -33.84
N PRO A 7 5.26 -12.57 -32.59
CA PRO A 7 5.30 -13.44 -31.45
C PRO A 7 3.89 -13.96 -31.19
N ALA A 8 3.78 -15.17 -30.62
CA ALA A 8 2.48 -15.70 -30.21
C ALA A 8 1.77 -14.72 -29.27
N ILE A 9 0.43 -14.67 -29.30
CA ILE A 9 -0.36 -13.71 -28.50
C ILE A 9 0.08 -13.69 -27.03
N ASN A 10 0.34 -14.85 -26.44
CA ASN A 10 0.79 -14.95 -25.05
C ASN A 10 2.17 -14.31 -24.83
N GLU A 11 3.09 -14.45 -25.78
CA GLU A 11 4.42 -13.82 -25.70
C GLU A 11 4.32 -12.29 -25.81
N GLN A 12 3.38 -11.78 -26.59
CA GLN A 12 3.11 -10.34 -26.67
C GLN A 12 2.53 -9.80 -25.35
N ILE A 13 1.61 -10.54 -24.73
CA ILE A 13 1.01 -10.18 -23.44
C ILE A 13 2.09 -10.12 -22.36
N GLU A 14 2.93 -11.15 -22.22
CA GLU A 14 4.01 -11.16 -21.23
C GLU A 14 5.04 -10.05 -21.50
N LEU A 15 5.42 -9.82 -22.76
CA LEU A 15 6.32 -8.72 -23.10
C LEU A 15 5.75 -7.35 -22.69
N TYR A 16 4.47 -7.09 -22.95
CA TYR A 16 3.87 -5.82 -22.54
C TYR A 16 3.71 -5.70 -21.02
N LYS A 17 3.47 -6.80 -20.33
CA LYS A 17 3.44 -6.86 -18.86
C LYS A 17 4.81 -6.52 -18.26
N ASP A 18 5.89 -7.12 -18.80
CA ASP A 18 7.26 -6.84 -18.37
C ASP A 18 7.64 -5.38 -18.60
N LEU A 19 7.29 -4.85 -19.81
CA LEU A 19 7.53 -3.45 -20.14
C LEU A 19 6.71 -2.51 -19.21
N ALA A 20 5.45 -2.81 -18.93
CA ALA A 20 4.65 -2.03 -17.99
C ALA A 20 5.26 -2.04 -16.59
N THR A 21 5.76 -3.19 -16.15
CA THR A 21 6.45 -3.31 -14.84
C THR A 21 7.75 -2.51 -14.81
N MET A 22 8.55 -2.54 -15.89
CA MET A 22 9.78 -1.76 -16.00
C MET A 22 9.53 -0.24 -15.96
N TYR A 23 8.43 0.22 -16.54
CA TYR A 23 8.05 1.63 -16.57
C TYR A 23 7.01 2.02 -15.52
N ARG A 24 6.91 1.25 -14.42
CA ARG A 24 5.96 1.51 -13.33
C ARG A 24 6.08 2.94 -12.83
N GLN A 25 4.93 3.62 -12.66
CA GLN A 25 4.80 5.04 -12.27
C GLN A 25 5.32 6.05 -13.32
N MET A 26 5.72 5.61 -14.50
CA MET A 26 6.11 6.47 -15.61
C MET A 26 4.98 6.57 -16.65
N PRO A 27 4.91 7.63 -17.48
CA PRO A 27 3.88 7.77 -18.52
C PRO A 27 3.82 6.60 -19.51
N LYS A 28 4.94 5.89 -19.70
CA LYS A 28 5.00 4.72 -20.57
C LYS A 28 4.30 3.48 -20.02
N GLU A 29 4.10 3.38 -18.71
CA GLU A 29 3.35 2.28 -18.08
C GLU A 29 1.95 2.14 -18.72
N ILE A 30 1.21 3.26 -18.83
CA ILE A 30 -0.13 3.30 -19.43
C ILE A 30 -0.11 2.78 -20.87
N VAL A 31 0.88 3.16 -21.66
CA VAL A 31 0.99 2.74 -23.06
C VAL A 31 1.10 1.22 -23.16
N TYR A 32 1.92 0.60 -22.32
CA TYR A 32 2.12 -0.85 -22.36
C TYR A 32 0.94 -1.61 -21.76
N LEU A 33 0.30 -1.10 -20.69
CA LEU A 33 -0.92 -1.69 -20.14
C LEU A 33 -2.08 -1.68 -21.16
N ASN A 34 -2.26 -0.58 -21.90
CA ASN A 34 -3.27 -0.53 -22.96
C ASN A 34 -2.96 -1.49 -24.10
N LYS A 35 -1.70 -1.58 -24.56
CA LYS A 35 -1.30 -2.56 -25.58
C LYS A 35 -1.50 -3.99 -25.11
N MET A 36 -1.23 -4.29 -23.84
CA MET A 36 -1.51 -5.59 -23.23
C MET A 36 -2.99 -5.91 -23.27
N ALA A 37 -3.84 -4.94 -22.86
CA ALA A 37 -5.30 -5.09 -22.88
C ALA A 37 -5.84 -5.29 -24.30
N ASP A 38 -5.33 -4.55 -25.29
CA ASP A 38 -5.74 -4.69 -26.70
C ASP A 38 -5.45 -6.11 -27.23
N VAL A 39 -4.23 -6.62 -26.97
CA VAL A 39 -3.86 -7.99 -27.39
C VAL A 39 -4.68 -9.03 -26.61
N ALA A 40 -4.86 -8.86 -25.30
CA ALA A 40 -5.62 -9.79 -24.47
C ALA A 40 -7.10 -9.85 -24.87
N SER A 41 -7.69 -8.72 -25.31
CA SER A 41 -9.09 -8.66 -25.76
C SER A 41 -9.34 -9.43 -27.06
N SER A 42 -8.29 -9.69 -27.85
CA SER A 42 -8.38 -10.44 -29.10
C SER A 42 -8.51 -11.95 -28.91
N THR A 43 -8.39 -12.44 -27.66
CA THR A 43 -8.44 -13.87 -27.35
C THR A 43 -9.51 -14.17 -26.28
N SER A 44 -10.22 -15.29 -26.45
CA SER A 44 -11.23 -15.74 -25.49
C SER A 44 -10.67 -16.13 -24.12
N LYS A 45 -9.36 -16.36 -24.01
CA LYS A 45 -8.64 -16.74 -22.77
C LYS A 45 -7.90 -15.55 -22.12
N GLY A 46 -8.00 -14.35 -22.70
CA GLY A 46 -7.23 -13.19 -22.27
C GLY A 46 -7.79 -12.46 -21.03
N HIS A 47 -8.89 -12.90 -20.45
CA HIS A 47 -9.55 -12.16 -19.36
C HIS A 47 -8.70 -11.97 -18.12
N ALA A 48 -7.87 -12.95 -17.72
CA ALA A 48 -6.93 -12.75 -16.59
C ALA A 48 -5.93 -11.61 -16.86
N SER A 49 -5.44 -11.52 -18.10
CA SER A 49 -4.53 -10.45 -18.52
C SER A 49 -5.25 -9.09 -18.62
N LEU A 50 -6.54 -9.08 -18.98
CA LEU A 50 -7.37 -7.89 -18.94
C LEU A 50 -7.55 -7.39 -17.50
N TYR A 51 -7.86 -8.27 -16.55
CA TYR A 51 -7.94 -7.90 -15.14
C TYR A 51 -6.64 -7.30 -14.62
N TYR A 52 -5.50 -7.93 -14.93
CA TYR A 52 -4.20 -7.40 -14.57
C TYR A 52 -3.95 -5.99 -15.15
N ALA A 53 -4.18 -5.81 -16.45
CA ALA A 53 -3.97 -4.52 -17.11
C ALA A 53 -4.89 -3.44 -16.53
N TRP A 54 -6.17 -3.72 -16.34
CA TRP A 54 -7.15 -2.76 -15.86
C TRP A 54 -6.99 -2.43 -14.37
N ALA A 55 -6.57 -3.39 -13.53
CA ALA A 55 -6.21 -3.12 -12.13
C ALA A 55 -5.00 -2.18 -12.04
N ASN A 56 -3.96 -2.40 -12.85
CA ASN A 56 -2.80 -1.51 -12.89
C ASN A 56 -3.12 -0.13 -13.47
N LEU A 57 -4.03 -0.03 -14.44
CA LEU A 57 -4.56 1.27 -14.92
C LEU A 57 -5.37 1.96 -13.82
N SER A 58 -6.21 1.23 -13.08
CA SER A 58 -6.96 1.78 -11.94
C SER A 58 -6.01 2.34 -10.88
N ARG A 59 -4.97 1.60 -10.50
CA ARG A 59 -3.93 2.07 -9.57
C ARG A 59 -3.21 3.32 -10.11
N HIS A 60 -2.86 3.34 -11.39
CA HIS A 60 -2.21 4.50 -11.98
C HIS A 60 -3.08 5.75 -11.86
N TYR A 61 -4.38 5.65 -12.23
CA TYR A 61 -5.28 6.78 -12.16
C TYR A 61 -5.65 7.18 -10.74
N TYR A 62 -5.64 6.24 -9.79
CA TYR A 62 -5.68 6.54 -8.37
C TYR A 62 -4.48 7.39 -7.93
N ASN A 63 -3.26 6.99 -8.31
CA ASN A 63 -2.03 7.70 -7.92
C ASN A 63 -1.95 9.13 -8.46
N ILE A 64 -2.49 9.39 -9.65
CA ILE A 64 -2.57 10.75 -10.23
C ILE A 64 -3.89 11.46 -9.92
N GLN A 65 -4.69 10.91 -9.01
CA GLN A 65 -5.98 11.45 -8.55
C GLN A 65 -6.99 11.74 -9.67
N ASN A 66 -6.98 10.92 -10.71
CA ASN A 66 -7.95 11.01 -11.82
C ASN A 66 -9.14 10.08 -11.57
N ARG A 67 -10.15 10.60 -10.86
CA ARG A 67 -11.35 9.87 -10.44
C ARG A 67 -12.14 9.27 -11.59
N ASP A 68 -12.37 10.04 -12.64
CA ASP A 68 -13.21 9.59 -13.77
C ASP A 68 -12.58 8.38 -14.48
N SER A 69 -11.28 8.43 -14.70
CA SER A 69 -10.54 7.30 -15.30
C SER A 69 -10.49 6.09 -14.37
N LEU A 70 -10.31 6.28 -13.06
CA LEU A 70 -10.38 5.20 -12.08
C LEU A 70 -11.73 4.49 -12.12
N ILE A 71 -12.84 5.26 -12.07
CA ILE A 71 -14.20 4.72 -12.16
C ILE A 71 -14.41 3.97 -13.47
N TYR A 72 -13.94 4.53 -14.59
CA TYR A 72 -14.05 3.88 -15.90
C TYR A 72 -13.41 2.48 -15.92
N TRP A 73 -12.19 2.34 -15.41
CA TRP A 73 -11.49 1.06 -15.39
C TRP A 73 -12.11 0.09 -14.38
N SER A 74 -12.57 0.57 -13.23
CA SER A 74 -13.32 -0.24 -12.27
C SER A 74 -14.59 -0.84 -12.91
N HIS A 75 -15.36 -0.05 -13.63
CA HIS A 75 -16.54 -0.54 -14.36
C HIS A 75 -16.21 -1.56 -15.46
N LYS A 76 -15.07 -1.43 -16.11
CA LYS A 76 -14.59 -2.44 -17.07
C LYS A 76 -14.34 -3.78 -16.38
N ILE A 77 -13.69 -3.76 -15.21
CA ILE A 77 -13.45 -4.96 -14.41
C ILE A 77 -14.78 -5.58 -13.98
N ASP A 78 -15.69 -4.79 -13.41
CA ASP A 78 -17.00 -5.23 -12.95
C ASP A 78 -17.82 -5.88 -14.08
N SER A 79 -17.83 -5.24 -15.26
CA SER A 79 -18.58 -5.72 -16.41
C SER A 79 -18.06 -7.08 -16.91
N LEU A 80 -16.74 -7.25 -16.95
CA LEU A 80 -16.13 -8.48 -17.38
C LEU A 80 -16.33 -9.59 -16.33
N ALA A 81 -16.16 -9.27 -15.04
CA ALA A 81 -16.37 -10.18 -13.92
C ALA A 81 -17.82 -10.74 -13.92
N ALA A 82 -18.80 -9.85 -14.10
CA ALA A 82 -20.20 -10.25 -14.21
C ALA A 82 -20.46 -11.13 -15.45
N ALA A 83 -19.91 -10.77 -16.61
CA ALA A 83 -20.08 -11.53 -17.85
C ALA A 83 -19.42 -12.92 -17.79
N LYS A 84 -18.38 -13.09 -17.00
CA LYS A 84 -17.66 -14.36 -16.81
C LYS A 84 -18.11 -15.13 -15.58
N ASN A 85 -18.93 -14.54 -14.72
CA ASN A 85 -19.29 -15.07 -13.40
C ASN A 85 -18.04 -15.38 -12.54
N GLU A 86 -17.11 -14.41 -12.50
CA GLU A 86 -15.82 -14.49 -11.80
C GLU A 86 -15.75 -13.44 -10.69
N VAL A 87 -14.88 -13.67 -9.71
CA VAL A 87 -14.56 -12.73 -8.63
C VAL A 87 -13.05 -12.47 -8.64
N PRO A 88 -12.55 -11.65 -9.57
CA PRO A 88 -11.13 -11.41 -9.68
C PRO A 88 -10.62 -10.47 -8.57
N ASP A 89 -9.36 -10.65 -8.14
CA ASP A 89 -8.67 -9.78 -7.18
C ASP A 89 -8.70 -8.30 -7.63
N ALA A 90 -8.55 -8.08 -8.93
CA ALA A 90 -8.62 -6.75 -9.57
C ALA A 90 -9.88 -5.93 -9.23
N LEU A 91 -11.00 -6.61 -8.94
CA LEU A 91 -12.26 -5.95 -8.55
C LEU A 91 -12.11 -5.27 -7.19
N PHE A 92 -11.48 -5.96 -6.25
CA PHE A 92 -11.25 -5.44 -4.90
C PHE A 92 -10.22 -4.30 -4.91
N ASP A 93 -9.16 -4.42 -5.71
CA ASP A 93 -8.18 -3.35 -5.90
C ASP A 93 -8.85 -2.07 -6.42
N ALA A 94 -9.55 -2.16 -7.54
CA ALA A 94 -10.14 -0.99 -8.20
C ALA A 94 -11.22 -0.31 -7.35
N ARG A 95 -12.10 -1.08 -6.74
CA ARG A 95 -13.14 -0.55 -5.83
C ARG A 95 -12.55 -0.03 -4.52
N GLY A 96 -11.50 -0.69 -4.01
CA GLY A 96 -10.75 -0.23 -2.84
C GLY A 96 -10.12 1.15 -3.08
N PHE A 97 -9.51 1.36 -4.24
CA PHE A 97 -8.97 2.68 -4.62
C PHE A 97 -10.05 3.77 -4.70
N ILE A 98 -11.28 3.43 -5.12
CA ILE A 98 -12.39 4.38 -5.09
C ILE A 98 -12.75 4.75 -3.65
N CYS A 99 -12.82 3.77 -2.73
CA CYS A 99 -13.06 4.04 -1.31
C CYS A 99 -11.97 4.92 -0.68
N GLN A 100 -10.70 4.66 -1.01
CA GLN A 100 -9.58 5.48 -0.55
C GLN A 100 -9.64 6.90 -1.13
N MET A 101 -10.01 7.05 -2.40
CA MET A 101 -10.18 8.37 -3.00
C MET A 101 -11.32 9.15 -2.34
N ASP A 102 -12.45 8.50 -2.04
CA ASP A 102 -13.53 9.11 -1.27
C ASP A 102 -13.06 9.55 0.12
N LEU A 103 -12.20 8.73 0.77
CA LEU A 103 -11.62 9.04 2.06
C LEU A 103 -10.75 10.31 2.00
N TRP A 104 -9.82 10.39 1.03
CA TRP A 104 -8.91 11.53 0.85
C TRP A 104 -9.63 12.81 0.42
N ASP A 105 -10.76 12.68 -0.28
CA ASP A 105 -11.65 13.80 -0.63
C ASP A 105 -12.52 14.27 0.56
N GLY A 106 -12.41 13.62 1.74
CA GLY A 106 -13.20 13.92 2.93
C GLY A 106 -14.62 13.38 2.89
N ASN A 107 -14.96 12.54 1.92
CA ASN A 107 -16.29 11.93 1.76
C ASN A 107 -16.40 10.65 2.64
N TYR A 108 -16.21 10.79 3.94
CA TYR A 108 -16.12 9.68 4.90
C TYR A 108 -17.32 8.72 4.85
N GLU A 109 -18.52 9.22 4.67
CA GLU A 109 -19.73 8.40 4.58
C GLU A 109 -19.72 7.52 3.31
N LEU A 110 -19.34 8.09 2.16
CA LEU A 110 -19.19 7.32 0.91
C LEU A 110 -18.10 6.27 1.01
N ALA A 111 -16.94 6.64 1.54
CA ALA A 111 -15.82 5.73 1.76
C ALA A 111 -16.23 4.54 2.65
N MET A 112 -16.89 4.82 3.78
CA MET A 112 -17.36 3.80 4.72
C MET A 112 -18.41 2.87 4.09
N ASN A 113 -19.43 3.44 3.44
CA ASN A 113 -20.48 2.65 2.80
C ASN A 113 -19.91 1.78 1.68
N GLY A 114 -18.99 2.32 0.88
CA GLY A 114 -18.27 1.58 -0.16
C GLY A 114 -17.46 0.42 0.41
N ALA A 115 -16.66 0.68 1.44
CA ALA A 115 -15.81 -0.33 2.09
C ALA A 115 -16.64 -1.45 2.75
N ILE A 116 -17.73 -1.12 3.46
CA ILE A 116 -18.64 -2.12 4.06
C ILE A 116 -19.32 -2.97 2.98
N SER A 117 -19.80 -2.33 1.90
CA SER A 117 -20.41 -3.05 0.78
C SER A 117 -19.41 -4.04 0.14
N LEU A 118 -18.16 -3.58 -0.06
CA LEU A 118 -17.11 -4.40 -0.64
C LEU A 118 -16.70 -5.55 0.29
N TYR A 119 -16.61 -5.29 1.60
CA TYR A 119 -16.34 -6.31 2.62
C TYR A 119 -17.42 -7.41 2.63
N ASN A 120 -18.70 -7.01 2.60
CA ASN A 120 -19.81 -7.96 2.55
C ASN A 120 -19.73 -8.81 1.26
N TYR A 121 -19.42 -8.20 0.13
CA TYR A 121 -19.23 -8.92 -1.13
C TYR A 121 -18.05 -9.90 -1.05
N ALA A 122 -16.92 -9.50 -0.48
CA ALA A 122 -15.76 -10.38 -0.27
C ALA A 122 -16.11 -11.59 0.61
N ARG A 123 -16.85 -11.36 1.71
CA ARG A 123 -17.32 -12.41 2.60
C ARG A 123 -18.28 -13.37 1.92
N ASP A 124 -19.29 -12.87 1.19
CA ASP A 124 -20.31 -13.67 0.55
C ASP A 124 -19.74 -14.51 -0.61
N THR A 125 -18.73 -13.99 -1.30
CA THR A 125 -17.97 -14.69 -2.36
C THR A 125 -16.80 -15.53 -1.83
N LYS A 126 -16.52 -15.48 -0.52
CA LYS A 126 -15.41 -16.16 0.16
C LYS A 126 -14.03 -15.80 -0.44
N SER A 127 -13.86 -14.57 -0.88
CA SER A 127 -12.60 -14.07 -1.41
C SER A 127 -11.67 -13.68 -0.26
N GLU A 128 -10.63 -14.48 0.01
CA GLU A 128 -9.61 -14.12 1.01
C GLU A 128 -8.87 -12.85 0.64
N TYR A 129 -8.48 -12.70 -0.64
CA TYR A 129 -7.85 -11.47 -1.12
C TYR A 129 -8.77 -10.26 -0.95
N GLY A 130 -10.05 -10.43 -1.28
CA GLY A 130 -11.05 -9.40 -1.06
C GLY A 130 -11.17 -8.99 0.40
N LEU A 131 -11.18 -9.94 1.33
CA LEU A 131 -11.21 -9.64 2.78
C LEU A 131 -9.95 -8.89 3.23
N ILE A 132 -8.77 -9.26 2.72
CA ILE A 132 -7.53 -8.53 2.99
C ILE A 132 -7.67 -7.07 2.52
N CYS A 133 -7.99 -6.82 1.26
CA CYS A 133 -8.13 -5.47 0.71
C CYS A 133 -9.20 -4.64 1.46
N CYS A 134 -10.31 -5.27 1.83
CA CYS A 134 -11.38 -4.58 2.56
C CYS A 134 -11.00 -4.22 3.99
N ASN A 135 -10.27 -5.09 4.69
CA ASN A 135 -9.79 -4.80 6.04
C ASN A 135 -8.75 -3.66 6.04
N GLU A 136 -7.90 -3.54 5.00
CA GLU A 136 -7.03 -2.37 4.83
C GLU A 136 -7.85 -1.09 4.68
N ASN A 137 -8.82 -1.07 3.76
CA ASN A 137 -9.66 0.10 3.54
C ASN A 137 -10.47 0.49 4.79
N LEU A 138 -11.07 -0.47 5.49
CA LEU A 138 -11.79 -0.22 6.74
C LEU A 138 -10.85 0.33 7.82
N GLY A 139 -9.65 -0.24 7.95
CA GLY A 139 -8.64 0.23 8.90
C GLY A 139 -8.26 1.69 8.63
N LEU A 140 -7.94 2.05 7.38
CA LEU A 140 -7.63 3.43 6.98
C LEU A 140 -8.79 4.39 7.28
N ILE A 141 -10.03 4.01 6.94
CA ILE A 141 -11.21 4.85 7.20
C ILE A 141 -11.41 5.02 8.71
N TYR A 142 -11.28 3.96 9.50
CA TYR A 142 -11.42 4.06 10.96
C TYR A 142 -10.34 4.95 11.59
N GLN A 143 -9.09 4.90 11.11
CA GLN A 143 -8.03 5.80 11.57
C GLN A 143 -8.37 7.26 11.29
N GLU A 144 -8.84 7.59 10.07
CA GLU A 144 -9.19 8.95 9.68
C GLU A 144 -10.35 9.54 10.49
N ILE A 145 -11.31 8.71 10.87
CA ILE A 145 -12.43 9.15 11.72
C ILE A 145 -12.15 8.95 13.23
N HIS A 146 -10.88 8.74 13.61
CA HIS A 146 -10.42 8.58 15.01
C HIS A 146 -11.07 7.41 15.77
N ARG A 147 -11.39 6.33 15.07
CA ARG A 147 -11.86 5.06 15.64
C ARG A 147 -10.73 4.03 15.65
N ASP A 148 -9.62 4.39 16.27
CA ASP A 148 -8.38 3.59 16.24
C ASP A 148 -8.54 2.16 16.79
N SER A 149 -9.44 1.93 17.76
CA SER A 149 -9.75 0.58 18.26
C SER A 149 -10.38 -0.31 17.17
N ASP A 150 -11.24 0.24 16.33
CA ASP A 150 -11.84 -0.49 15.22
C ASP A 150 -10.82 -0.69 14.08
N ALA A 151 -9.93 0.28 13.86
CA ALA A 151 -8.82 0.16 12.94
C ALA A 151 -7.89 -1.01 13.33
N ILE A 152 -7.54 -1.12 14.61
CA ILE A 152 -6.74 -2.24 15.14
C ILE A 152 -7.40 -3.59 14.83
N VAL A 153 -8.72 -3.71 15.01
CA VAL A 153 -9.44 -4.96 14.72
C VAL A 153 -9.34 -5.29 13.23
N ALA A 154 -9.63 -4.32 12.35
CA ALA A 154 -9.59 -4.52 10.91
C ALA A 154 -8.17 -4.91 10.42
N TYR A 155 -7.14 -4.19 10.88
CA TYR A 155 -5.76 -4.49 10.51
C TYR A 155 -5.28 -5.84 11.03
N ARG A 156 -5.67 -6.26 12.24
CA ARG A 156 -5.35 -7.59 12.78
C ARG A 156 -5.96 -8.70 11.93
N GLU A 157 -7.24 -8.59 11.60
CA GLU A 157 -7.91 -9.57 10.75
C GLU A 157 -7.26 -9.68 9.37
N GLY A 158 -6.94 -8.56 8.73
CA GLY A 158 -6.26 -8.54 7.44
C GLY A 158 -4.83 -9.10 7.51
N LEU A 159 -4.08 -8.77 8.56
CA LEU A 159 -2.74 -9.27 8.78
C LEU A 159 -2.71 -10.78 9.01
N ASP A 160 -3.66 -11.32 9.79
CA ASP A 160 -3.80 -12.76 10.01
C ASP A 160 -4.06 -13.54 8.71
N LEU A 161 -4.86 -12.97 7.80
CA LEU A 161 -5.11 -13.55 6.48
C LEU A 161 -3.86 -13.51 5.60
N LEU A 162 -3.14 -12.37 5.57
CA LEU A 162 -1.88 -12.23 4.82
C LEU A 162 -0.83 -13.23 5.27
N GLN A 163 -0.69 -13.43 6.58
CA GLN A 163 0.26 -14.37 7.16
C GLN A 163 -0.04 -15.82 6.81
N LYS A 164 -1.32 -16.19 6.77
CA LYS A 164 -1.74 -17.52 6.33
C LYS A 164 -1.42 -17.76 4.86
N ARG A 165 -1.52 -16.72 4.02
CA ARG A 165 -1.16 -16.81 2.60
C ARG A 165 0.35 -16.89 2.40
N GLY A 166 1.12 -16.05 3.08
CA GLY A 166 2.59 -16.03 3.04
C GLY A 166 3.20 -15.61 1.68
N ASP A 167 2.38 -15.05 0.78
CA ASP A 167 2.78 -14.78 -0.61
C ASP A 167 3.09 -13.31 -0.92
N ASN A 168 2.84 -12.39 0.01
CA ASN A 168 3.03 -10.96 -0.21
C ASN A 168 3.65 -10.23 0.99
N PRO A 169 4.97 -10.38 1.21
CA PRO A 169 5.66 -9.77 2.35
C PRO A 169 5.61 -8.23 2.33
N LYS A 170 5.54 -7.61 1.15
CA LYS A 170 5.42 -6.16 1.05
C LYS A 170 4.10 -5.66 1.61
N PHE A 171 3.01 -6.34 1.29
CA PHE A 171 1.68 -5.99 1.79
C PHE A 171 1.55 -6.32 3.29
N GLU A 172 2.15 -7.43 3.74
CA GLU A 172 2.24 -7.77 5.16
C GLU A 172 2.94 -6.66 5.97
N MET A 173 4.09 -6.18 5.50
CA MET A 173 4.80 -5.07 6.16
C MET A 173 4.02 -3.77 6.14
N GLN A 174 3.26 -3.48 5.10
CA GLN A 174 2.36 -2.32 5.05
C GLN A 174 1.28 -2.42 6.13
N TYR A 175 0.63 -3.57 6.26
CA TYR A 175 -0.35 -3.82 7.32
C TYR A 175 0.23 -3.69 8.72
N MET A 176 1.44 -4.23 8.92
CA MET A 176 2.15 -4.08 10.19
C MET A 176 2.42 -2.62 10.51
N GLY A 177 2.83 -1.82 9.53
CA GLY A 177 3.04 -0.37 9.70
C GLY A 177 1.77 0.37 10.15
N ASN A 178 0.65 0.13 9.47
CA ASN A 178 -0.64 0.74 9.82
C ASN A 178 -1.12 0.29 11.23
N LEU A 179 -0.90 -0.97 11.58
CA LEU A 179 -1.25 -1.50 12.89
C LEU A 179 -0.36 -0.92 14.00
N ILE A 180 0.95 -0.79 13.77
CA ILE A 180 1.88 -0.11 14.68
C ILE A 180 1.42 1.32 14.94
N GLU A 181 1.09 2.07 13.90
CA GLU A 181 0.58 3.43 14.04
C GLU A 181 -0.69 3.48 14.90
N SER A 182 -1.65 2.57 14.66
CA SER A 182 -2.88 2.50 15.46
C SER A 182 -2.59 2.14 16.92
N TYR A 183 -1.63 1.27 17.20
CA TYR A 183 -1.20 0.97 18.56
C TYR A 183 -0.55 2.18 19.24
N LEU A 184 0.30 2.93 18.53
CA LEU A 184 0.93 4.14 19.06
C LEU A 184 -0.10 5.23 19.38
N ARG A 185 -1.11 5.40 18.53
CA ARG A 185 -2.20 6.37 18.74
C ARG A 185 -3.13 6.02 19.93
N THR A 186 -3.10 4.77 20.37
CA THR A 186 -3.91 4.26 21.49
C THR A 186 -3.08 3.85 22.70
N ASP A 187 -1.81 4.26 22.77
CA ASP A 187 -0.87 3.98 23.86
C ASP A 187 -0.60 2.49 24.13
N HIS A 188 -0.85 1.62 23.13
CA HIS A 188 -0.56 0.19 23.20
C HIS A 188 0.91 -0.07 22.84
N PHE A 189 1.83 0.49 23.66
CA PHE A 189 3.26 0.48 23.38
C PHE A 189 3.89 -0.91 23.41
N THR A 190 3.38 -1.82 24.22
CA THR A 190 3.88 -3.21 24.29
C THR A 190 3.61 -3.94 22.97
N GLU A 191 2.38 -3.86 22.49
CA GLU A 191 1.96 -4.48 21.22
C GLU A 191 2.68 -3.84 20.03
N ALA A 192 2.89 -2.53 20.07
CA ALA A 192 3.67 -1.83 19.06
C ALA A 192 5.13 -2.31 19.03
N GLU A 193 5.78 -2.48 20.19
CA GLU A 193 7.16 -2.94 20.30
C GLU A 193 7.32 -4.40 19.83
N GLU A 194 6.39 -5.28 20.22
CA GLU A 194 6.37 -6.67 19.72
C GLU A 194 6.27 -6.73 18.20
N LEU A 195 5.38 -5.91 17.62
CA LEU A 195 5.19 -5.87 16.18
C LEU A 195 6.39 -5.23 15.45
N LEU A 196 7.01 -4.21 16.03
CA LEU A 196 8.24 -3.60 15.53
C LEU A 196 9.43 -4.58 15.53
N THR A 197 9.55 -5.42 16.57
CA THR A 197 10.55 -6.48 16.61
C THR A 197 10.37 -7.44 15.44
N ARG A 198 9.16 -7.90 15.21
CA ARG A 198 8.85 -8.76 14.07
C ARG A 198 9.08 -8.06 12.72
N TYR A 199 8.79 -6.77 12.63
CA TYR A 199 9.04 -5.96 11.44
C TYR A 199 10.54 -5.92 11.12
N ASP A 200 11.41 -5.78 12.13
CA ASP A 200 12.87 -5.84 11.98
C ASP A 200 13.35 -7.22 11.51
N GLU A 201 12.81 -8.30 12.07
CA GLU A 201 13.13 -9.67 11.64
C GLU A 201 12.82 -9.85 10.14
N MET A 202 11.65 -9.35 9.70
CA MET A 202 11.28 -9.40 8.27
C MET A 202 12.22 -8.56 7.39
N ILE A 203 12.70 -7.41 7.86
CA ILE A 203 13.70 -6.61 7.14
C ILE A 203 14.99 -7.42 6.95
N GLN A 204 15.49 -8.07 8.00
CA GLN A 204 16.70 -8.87 7.96
C GLN A 204 16.57 -10.06 7.01
N ASP A 205 15.41 -10.72 6.99
CA ASP A 205 15.13 -11.82 6.07
C ASP A 205 15.11 -11.34 4.60
N ARG A 206 14.47 -10.21 4.32
CA ARG A 206 14.43 -9.63 2.96
C ARG A 206 15.81 -9.12 2.52
N GLU A 207 16.62 -8.62 3.43
CA GLU A 207 17.99 -8.20 3.14
C GLU A 207 18.84 -9.41 2.71
N ARG A 208 18.76 -10.51 3.45
CA ARG A 208 19.45 -11.77 3.07
C ARG A 208 18.96 -12.29 1.73
N GLU A 209 17.66 -12.27 1.46
CA GLU A 209 17.13 -12.69 0.15
C GLU A 209 17.59 -11.78 -0.99
N ASN A 210 17.69 -10.47 -0.78
CA ASN A 210 18.24 -9.55 -1.76
C ASN A 210 19.70 -9.90 -2.10
N GLU A 211 20.51 -10.24 -1.09
CA GLU A 211 21.90 -10.60 -1.27
C GLU A 211 22.08 -11.98 -1.94
N GLU A 212 21.30 -12.98 -1.54
CA GLU A 212 21.45 -14.35 -2.00
C GLU A 212 20.80 -14.60 -3.38
N GLN A 213 19.65 -13.97 -3.64
CA GLN A 213 18.81 -14.25 -4.82
C GLN A 213 18.79 -13.09 -5.83
N GLY A 214 19.40 -11.94 -5.49
CA GLY A 214 19.37 -10.75 -6.32
C GLY A 214 17.98 -10.12 -6.45
N THR A 215 17.11 -10.31 -5.45
CA THR A 215 15.81 -9.66 -5.38
C THR A 215 15.99 -8.16 -5.08
N ALA A 216 14.96 -7.34 -5.35
CA ALA A 216 15.01 -5.89 -5.15
C ALA A 216 13.93 -5.43 -4.17
N PHE A 217 13.83 -6.10 -3.03
CA PHE A 217 12.92 -5.65 -1.98
C PHE A 217 13.42 -4.33 -1.37
N PRO A 218 12.56 -3.32 -1.12
CA PRO A 218 12.99 -1.98 -0.68
C PRO A 218 13.35 -1.95 0.82
N VAL A 219 14.39 -2.66 1.21
CA VAL A 219 14.83 -2.83 2.61
C VAL A 219 15.14 -1.50 3.28
N ASP A 220 15.83 -0.59 2.60
CA ASP A 220 16.18 0.72 3.16
C ASP A 220 14.92 1.52 3.55
N ARG A 221 13.90 1.55 2.68
CA ARG A 221 12.63 2.20 2.98
C ARG A 221 11.95 1.62 4.22
N CYS A 222 11.88 0.30 4.29
CA CYS A 222 11.27 -0.39 5.44
C CYS A 222 12.05 -0.10 6.74
N ARG A 223 13.38 -0.09 6.68
CA ARG A 223 14.25 0.22 7.82
C ARG A 223 14.10 1.67 8.28
N ALA A 224 13.99 2.63 7.36
CA ALA A 224 13.72 4.02 7.69
C ALA A 224 12.38 4.18 8.42
N LEU A 225 11.30 3.58 7.91
CA LEU A 225 9.98 3.59 8.55
C LEU A 225 10.01 2.94 9.93
N MET A 226 10.70 1.82 10.10
CA MET A 226 10.88 1.18 11.41
C MET A 226 11.50 2.12 12.44
N TYR A 227 12.58 2.83 12.07
CA TYR A 227 13.18 3.83 12.97
C TYR A 227 12.23 5.00 13.24
N VAL A 228 11.44 5.42 12.27
CA VAL A 228 10.43 6.46 12.46
C VAL A 228 9.37 6.02 13.48
N PHE A 229 8.87 4.78 13.39
CA PHE A 229 7.90 4.24 14.36
C PHE A 229 8.49 4.11 15.77
N TYR A 230 9.75 3.62 15.91
CA TYR A 230 10.42 3.62 17.21
C TYR A 230 10.61 5.03 17.78
N ALA A 231 10.99 5.99 16.95
CA ALA A 231 11.15 7.37 17.37
C ALA A 231 9.80 7.98 17.83
N ASP A 232 8.72 7.73 17.10
CA ASP A 232 7.38 8.19 17.48
C ASP A 232 6.95 7.57 18.82
N MET A 233 7.16 6.28 19.01
CA MET A 233 6.91 5.61 20.28
C MET A 233 7.69 6.27 21.44
N TYR A 234 8.97 6.61 21.24
CA TYR A 234 9.75 7.28 22.26
C TYR A 234 9.31 8.72 22.52
N VAL A 235 8.86 9.44 21.48
CA VAL A 235 8.24 10.76 21.66
C VAL A 235 6.98 10.67 22.52
N LEU A 236 6.09 9.72 22.21
CA LEU A 236 4.85 9.50 22.95
C LEU A 236 5.08 9.04 24.40
N GLN A 237 6.18 8.35 24.65
CA GLN A 237 6.60 7.93 26.01
C GLN A 237 7.40 8.99 26.79
N ASP A 238 7.52 10.22 26.29
CA ASP A 238 8.34 11.30 26.88
C ASP A 238 9.81 10.92 27.09
N LYS A 239 10.40 10.27 26.08
CA LYS A 239 11.80 9.81 26.04
C LYS A 239 12.60 10.54 24.95
N PRO A 240 12.83 11.86 25.07
CA PRO A 240 13.39 12.66 23.98
C PRO A 240 14.80 12.24 23.54
N LYS A 241 15.61 11.71 24.46
CA LYS A 241 16.95 11.25 24.12
C LYS A 241 16.92 10.05 23.17
N GLN A 242 16.12 9.02 23.49
CA GLN A 242 15.98 7.84 22.63
C GLN A 242 15.31 8.19 21.30
N ALA A 243 14.31 9.10 21.31
CA ALA A 243 13.68 9.59 20.11
C ALA A 243 14.70 10.23 19.15
N LEU A 244 15.54 11.15 19.65
CA LEU A 244 16.58 11.78 18.83
C LEU A 244 17.61 10.78 18.31
N GLU A 245 18.14 9.90 19.18
CA GLU A 245 19.09 8.87 18.75
C GLU A 245 18.54 8.00 17.61
N THR A 246 17.25 7.68 17.68
CA THR A 246 16.56 6.87 16.66
C THR A 246 16.30 7.65 15.38
N LEU A 247 15.87 8.92 15.47
CA LEU A 247 15.71 9.79 14.30
C LEU A 247 17.05 9.98 13.56
N LEU A 248 18.15 10.16 14.29
CA LEU A 248 19.48 10.28 13.69
C LEU A 248 19.94 9.02 12.95
N LYS A 249 19.48 7.82 13.36
CA LYS A 249 19.69 6.58 12.59
C LYS A 249 18.86 6.54 11.30
N ALA A 250 17.66 7.10 11.32
CA ALA A 250 16.80 7.18 10.14
C ALA A 250 17.32 8.18 9.09
N THR A 251 17.88 9.32 9.52
CA THR A 251 18.28 10.44 8.66
C THR A 251 19.03 10.01 7.38
N PRO A 252 20.18 9.31 7.44
CA PRO A 252 20.94 8.97 6.23
C PRO A 252 20.18 8.01 5.30
N ILE A 253 19.25 7.24 5.84
CA ILE A 253 18.47 6.29 5.04
C ILE A 253 17.35 7.03 4.31
N VAL A 254 16.66 7.95 5.00
CA VAL A 254 15.62 8.80 4.41
C VAL A 254 16.20 9.63 3.26
N GLU A 255 17.34 10.31 3.50
CA GLU A 255 18.04 11.09 2.47
C GLU A 255 18.46 10.24 1.26
N LYS A 256 18.87 8.99 1.49
CA LYS A 256 19.28 8.06 0.42
C LYS A 256 18.10 7.56 -0.40
N THR A 257 16.97 7.27 0.24
CA THR A 257 15.82 6.67 -0.44
C THR A 257 15.06 7.67 -1.31
N GLY A 258 14.98 8.93 -0.90
CA GLY A 258 14.21 9.98 -1.60
C GLY A 258 12.72 9.62 -1.77
N ASP A 259 12.16 8.82 -0.85
CA ASP A 259 10.77 8.41 -0.88
C ASP A 259 9.91 9.43 -0.13
N ASP A 260 9.05 10.14 -0.85
CA ASP A 260 8.24 11.25 -0.33
C ASP A 260 7.43 10.86 0.92
N TYR A 261 6.85 9.65 0.93
CA TYR A 261 6.07 9.18 2.07
C TYR A 261 6.94 8.95 3.31
N THR A 262 8.10 8.33 3.13
CA THR A 262 9.04 8.09 4.24
C THR A 262 9.59 9.39 4.79
N GLU A 263 9.90 10.36 3.91
CA GLU A 263 10.34 11.70 4.29
C GLU A 263 9.24 12.45 5.06
N PHE A 264 7.99 12.38 4.59
CA PHE A 264 6.85 12.96 5.30
C PHE A 264 6.70 12.38 6.72
N CYS A 265 6.69 11.05 6.87
CA CYS A 265 6.58 10.40 8.18
C CYS A 265 7.75 10.79 9.11
N TYR A 266 8.97 10.81 8.59
CA TYR A 266 10.17 11.23 9.32
C TYR A 266 10.05 12.68 9.79
N ASN A 267 9.71 13.61 8.91
CA ASN A 267 9.56 15.02 9.24
C ASN A 267 8.46 15.26 10.27
N PHE A 268 7.35 14.53 10.16
CA PHE A 268 6.24 14.60 11.11
C PHE A 268 6.67 14.18 12.52
N VAL A 269 7.40 13.07 12.67
CA VAL A 269 7.90 12.63 13.98
C VAL A 269 9.00 13.57 14.50
N PHE A 270 9.82 14.11 13.61
CA PHE A 270 10.84 15.09 14.00
C PHE A 270 10.21 16.39 14.52
N ALA A 271 9.09 16.83 13.93
CA ALA A 271 8.30 17.95 14.42
C ALA A 271 7.70 17.67 15.80
N LYS A 272 7.14 16.47 16.01
CA LYS A 272 6.66 16.03 17.34
C LYS A 272 7.79 16.04 18.38
N TYR A 273 9.00 15.58 18.00
CA TYR A 273 10.18 15.63 18.87
C TYR A 273 10.55 17.06 19.25
N TYR A 274 10.62 18.00 18.29
CA TYR A 274 10.90 19.40 18.62
C TYR A 274 9.82 20.04 19.48
N TYR A 275 8.56 19.70 19.26
CA TYR A 275 7.47 20.13 20.11
C TYR A 275 7.65 19.62 21.55
N LEU A 276 7.99 18.35 21.73
CA LEU A 276 8.24 17.71 23.02
C LEU A 276 9.32 18.42 23.83
N ILE A 277 10.41 18.85 23.19
CA ILE A 277 11.54 19.55 23.85
C ILE A 277 11.36 21.07 23.92
N GLY A 278 10.18 21.61 23.55
CA GLY A 278 9.86 23.02 23.62
C GLY A 278 10.45 23.91 22.51
N MET A 279 10.96 23.31 21.43
CA MET A 279 11.51 24.03 20.27
C MET A 279 10.42 24.28 19.20
N TYR A 280 9.38 24.99 19.57
CA TYR A 280 8.16 25.17 18.76
C TYR A 280 8.41 25.80 17.37
N GLU A 281 9.31 26.79 17.27
CA GLU A 281 9.66 27.38 15.97
C GLU A 281 10.27 26.36 15.01
N ARG A 282 11.10 25.44 15.53
CA ARG A 282 11.67 24.37 14.69
C ARG A 282 10.62 23.35 14.27
N ALA A 283 9.69 23.01 15.18
CA ALA A 283 8.58 22.14 14.85
C ALA A 283 7.74 22.71 13.69
N LEU A 284 7.36 23.99 13.77
CA LEU A 284 6.60 24.67 12.71
C LEU A 284 7.35 24.71 11.39
N ASN A 285 8.64 25.05 11.40
CA ASN A 285 9.47 25.13 10.19
C ASN A 285 9.61 23.78 9.44
N ILE A 286 9.39 22.66 10.10
CA ILE A 286 9.39 21.34 9.46
C ILE A 286 8.04 21.06 8.82
N ILE A 287 6.94 21.44 9.47
CA ILE A 287 5.57 21.18 9.00
C ILE A 287 5.22 22.06 7.78
N ASP A 288 5.80 23.27 7.73
CA ASP A 288 5.57 24.25 6.63
C ASP A 288 6.37 23.93 5.34
N LYS A 289 7.21 22.90 5.35
CA LYS A 289 7.96 22.43 4.16
C LYS A 289 7.26 21.32 3.44
#